data_a994a542b6663ba1d7c8b3ec649fc944
#
_entry.id   a994a542b6663ba1d7c8b3ec649fc944
#
_cell.length_a   1.000
_cell.length_b   1.000
_cell.length_c   1.000
_cell.angle_alpha   90.00
_cell.angle_beta   90.00
_cell.angle_gamma   90.00
#
_symmetry.space_group_name_H-M   'P 1'
#
loop_
_entity.id
_entity.type
_entity.pdbx_description
1 polymer ?
#
loop_
_entity_poly.entity_id
_entity_poly.type
_entity_poly.pdbx_seq_one_letter_code
_entity_poly.pdbx_strand_id
1 'polypeptide(L)'
;MTKAIVVSCDTYFYLLANDTDIDDTWRFMSSLGFGRPTGIDIEGEVSGVMPSRDWKRQRFAGAQYREEHRKWYLGDTISAGIGQGYTTFTPVQLAHATATIANGGVAFRPHLVQRVEDAGTGEARAIAREPAYSLGVKPEHLEVIRNALVLVNREGTSATAFRGAAYVSGGKTGTAQVFSLKGEEYRAHKVDERLRDHAWFIAYAPADQPRIALAVLVENGGFGAQAAAPIARTVLDYFLLGKKAAGPAADAPPRDGEDQSD
;
A
#
# COMPACT_ATOMS: atom_id res chain seq x y z
N MET A 1 -15.56 5.84 -10.44
CA MET A 1 -14.50 5.68 -9.45
C MET A 1 -14.58 4.35 -8.71
N THR A 2 -15.65 4.02 -7.95
CA THR A 2 -15.74 2.78 -7.15
C THR A 2 -15.41 1.53 -7.97
N LYS A 3 -16.06 1.32 -9.12
CA LYS A 3 -15.76 0.17 -9.99
C LYS A 3 -14.30 0.14 -10.44
N ALA A 4 -13.69 1.28 -10.74
CA ALA A 4 -12.28 1.36 -11.15
C ALA A 4 -11.33 0.90 -10.04
N ILE A 5 -11.64 1.21 -8.77
CA ILE A 5 -10.88 0.72 -7.62
C ILE A 5 -11.06 -0.80 -7.48
N VAL A 6 -12.30 -1.30 -7.61
CA VAL A 6 -12.66 -2.71 -7.43
C VAL A 6 -11.93 -3.61 -8.42
N VAL A 7 -11.89 -3.23 -9.69
CA VAL A 7 -11.23 -4.01 -10.75
C VAL A 7 -9.80 -3.57 -11.04
N SER A 8 -9.26 -2.61 -10.27
CA SER A 8 -7.91 -2.05 -10.46
C SER A 8 -7.68 -1.52 -11.88
N CYS A 9 -8.60 -0.66 -12.38
CA CYS A 9 -8.57 -0.16 -13.76
C CYS A 9 -7.53 0.96 -13.93
N ASP A 10 -6.36 0.64 -14.45
CA ASP A 10 -5.27 1.59 -14.70
C ASP A 10 -5.69 2.73 -15.62
N THR A 11 -6.45 2.43 -16.68
CA THR A 11 -6.91 3.45 -17.64
C THR A 11 -7.69 4.58 -16.96
N TYR A 12 -8.55 4.25 -15.98
CA TYR A 12 -9.26 5.27 -15.22
C TYR A 12 -8.30 6.18 -14.45
N PHE A 13 -7.29 5.60 -13.81
CA PHE A 13 -6.33 6.36 -13.02
C PHE A 13 -5.31 7.11 -13.89
N TYR A 14 -4.99 6.62 -15.08
CA TYR A 14 -4.23 7.39 -16.07
C TYR A 14 -4.95 8.67 -16.49
N LEU A 15 -6.24 8.57 -16.79
CA LEU A 15 -7.06 9.73 -17.14
C LEU A 15 -7.20 10.69 -15.96
N LEU A 16 -7.44 10.18 -14.76
CA LEU A 16 -7.53 11.00 -13.55
C LEU A 16 -6.19 11.73 -13.27
N ALA A 17 -5.06 11.03 -13.42
CA ALA A 17 -3.74 11.64 -13.26
C ALA A 17 -3.46 12.70 -14.32
N ASN A 18 -3.88 12.48 -15.58
CA ASN A 18 -3.77 13.47 -16.65
C ASN A 18 -4.50 14.77 -16.32
N ASP A 19 -5.64 14.67 -15.63
CA ASP A 19 -6.50 15.82 -15.28
C ASP A 19 -6.12 16.44 -13.91
N THR A 20 -5.13 15.87 -13.21
CA THR A 20 -4.73 16.31 -11.87
C THR A 20 -3.29 16.82 -11.89
N ASP A 21 -3.04 17.96 -11.23
CA ASP A 21 -1.68 18.48 -11.06
C ASP A 21 -0.87 17.59 -10.09
N ILE A 22 0.36 17.24 -10.50
CA ILE A 22 1.24 16.39 -9.68
C ILE A 22 1.58 17.01 -8.32
N ASP A 23 1.70 18.33 -8.24
CA ASP A 23 2.03 19.00 -6.97
C ASP A 23 0.81 19.04 -6.04
N ASP A 24 -0.43 19.00 -6.57
CA ASP A 24 -1.65 18.79 -5.79
C ASP A 24 -1.73 17.35 -5.28
N THR A 25 -1.43 16.38 -6.14
CA THR A 25 -1.31 14.97 -5.76
C THR A 25 -0.26 14.78 -4.68
N TRP A 26 0.92 15.38 -4.85
CA TRP A 26 2.00 15.37 -3.86
C TRP A 26 1.56 15.94 -2.51
N ARG A 27 0.88 17.10 -2.51
CA ARG A 27 0.38 17.71 -1.26
C ARG A 27 -0.57 16.79 -0.51
N PHE A 28 -1.52 16.18 -1.23
CA PHE A 28 -2.48 15.28 -0.63
C PHE A 28 -1.81 13.99 -0.11
N MET A 29 -0.99 13.33 -0.93
CA MET A 29 -0.30 12.10 -0.54
C MET A 29 0.68 12.34 0.63
N SER A 30 1.36 13.49 0.64
CA SER A 30 2.22 13.89 1.77
C SER A 30 1.41 14.11 3.06
N SER A 31 0.14 14.55 2.98
CA SER A 31 -0.73 14.64 4.15
C SER A 31 -1.10 13.26 4.72
N LEU A 32 -1.10 12.21 3.88
CA LEU A 32 -1.23 10.81 4.30
C LEU A 32 0.05 10.20 4.90
N GLY A 33 1.17 10.95 4.90
CA GLY A 33 2.45 10.51 5.46
C GLY A 33 3.45 9.98 4.43
N PHE A 34 3.13 9.98 3.14
CA PHE A 34 4.06 9.51 2.11
C PHE A 34 5.18 10.52 1.84
N GLY A 35 6.38 10.01 1.55
CA GLY A 35 7.57 10.82 1.29
C GLY A 35 8.24 11.39 2.55
N ARG A 36 7.85 10.94 3.75
CA ARG A 36 8.45 11.30 5.04
C ARG A 36 8.38 10.11 6.02
N PRO A 37 9.26 10.05 7.04
CA PRO A 37 9.14 9.07 8.09
C PRO A 37 7.80 9.13 8.81
N THR A 38 7.25 7.97 9.21
CA THR A 38 6.02 7.89 10.02
C THR A 38 6.26 8.34 11.46
N GLY A 39 7.52 8.33 11.88
CA GLY A 39 7.96 8.64 13.23
C GLY A 39 7.77 7.48 14.20
N ILE A 40 7.71 6.24 13.69
CA ILE A 40 7.78 5.04 14.52
C ILE A 40 9.07 5.05 15.35
N ASP A 41 9.02 4.51 16.55
CA ASP A 41 10.11 4.49 17.53
C ASP A 41 11.17 3.41 17.24
N ILE A 42 11.59 3.30 15.97
CA ILE A 42 12.74 2.47 15.53
C ILE A 42 13.73 3.32 14.74
N GLU A 43 15.00 2.96 14.85
CA GLU A 43 16.06 3.61 14.10
C GLU A 43 16.06 3.16 12.63
N GLY A 44 16.56 4.05 11.75
CA GLY A 44 16.76 3.72 10.34
C GLY A 44 15.50 3.79 9.48
N GLU A 45 14.39 4.38 9.96
CA GLU A 45 13.21 4.58 9.14
C GLU A 45 13.53 5.47 7.92
N VAL A 46 13.18 5.00 6.73
CA VAL A 46 13.38 5.74 5.47
C VAL A 46 12.11 6.43 5.01
N SER A 47 12.27 7.60 4.38
CA SER A 47 11.15 8.44 3.95
C SER A 47 10.36 7.90 2.76
N GLY A 48 10.94 6.97 1.98
CA GLY A 48 10.42 6.69 0.65
C GLY A 48 10.46 7.93 -0.26
N VAL A 49 9.76 7.91 -1.36
CA VAL A 49 9.66 9.02 -2.31
C VAL A 49 8.20 9.21 -2.73
N MET A 50 7.63 10.36 -2.42
CA MET A 50 6.45 10.90 -3.10
C MET A 50 6.96 11.97 -4.07
N PRO A 51 6.94 11.72 -5.39
CA PRO A 51 7.56 12.62 -6.35
C PRO A 51 6.74 13.90 -6.57
N SER A 52 7.45 15.01 -6.84
CA SER A 52 6.91 16.30 -7.26
C SER A 52 7.83 16.94 -8.27
N ARG A 53 7.41 18.06 -8.87
CA ARG A 53 8.30 18.85 -9.74
C ARG A 53 9.55 19.30 -9.01
N ASP A 54 9.41 19.76 -7.77
CA ASP A 54 10.54 20.22 -6.94
C ASP A 54 11.47 19.07 -6.57
N TRP A 55 10.90 17.94 -6.16
CA TRP A 55 11.69 16.75 -5.88
C TRP A 55 12.53 16.32 -7.10
N LYS A 56 11.94 16.28 -8.30
CA LYS A 56 12.65 15.88 -9.52
C LYS A 56 13.77 16.84 -9.87
N ARG A 57 13.53 18.17 -9.75
CA ARG A 57 14.57 19.18 -9.94
C ARG A 57 15.77 19.01 -9.00
N GLN A 58 15.50 18.77 -7.73
CA GLN A 58 16.53 18.56 -6.71
C GLN A 58 17.28 17.25 -6.91
N ARG A 59 16.54 16.16 -7.18
CA ARG A 59 17.10 14.82 -7.37
C ARG A 59 18.12 14.76 -8.52
N PHE A 60 17.87 15.50 -9.58
CA PHE A 60 18.70 15.53 -10.78
C PHE A 60 19.51 16.86 -10.93
N ALA A 61 19.75 17.57 -9.82
CA ALA A 61 20.50 18.84 -9.84
C ALA A 61 22.01 18.65 -10.11
N GLY A 62 22.58 17.46 -9.89
CA GLY A 62 24.01 17.21 -10.08
C GLY A 62 24.47 17.36 -11.52
N ALA A 63 25.75 17.74 -11.71
CA ALA A 63 26.35 18.00 -13.02
C ALA A 63 26.38 16.76 -13.97
N GLN A 64 26.26 15.56 -13.42
CA GLN A 64 26.17 14.31 -14.19
C GLN A 64 24.84 14.12 -14.92
N TYR A 65 23.82 14.91 -14.58
CA TYR A 65 22.50 14.84 -15.22
C TYR A 65 22.32 15.94 -16.23
N ARG A 66 21.71 15.62 -17.38
CA ARG A 66 21.31 16.61 -18.38
C ARG A 66 20.10 17.41 -17.85
N GLU A 67 19.89 18.62 -18.39
CA GLU A 67 18.78 19.48 -17.99
C GLU A 67 17.40 18.83 -18.18
N GLU A 68 17.26 18.00 -19.23
CA GLU A 68 16.01 17.27 -19.50
C GLU A 68 15.59 16.35 -18.36
N HIS A 69 16.52 15.77 -17.59
CA HIS A 69 16.20 14.93 -16.45
C HIS A 69 15.50 15.70 -15.31
N ARG A 70 15.71 17.02 -15.25
CA ARG A 70 15.09 17.90 -14.23
C ARG A 70 13.66 18.29 -14.58
N LYS A 71 13.28 18.19 -15.88
CA LYS A 71 11.94 18.55 -16.36
C LYS A 71 10.94 17.49 -15.94
N TRP A 72 9.77 17.94 -15.51
CA TRP A 72 8.63 17.05 -15.26
C TRP A 72 7.86 16.85 -16.57
N TYR A 73 7.57 15.63 -16.89
CA TYR A 73 6.81 15.27 -18.09
C TYR A 73 5.44 14.67 -17.69
N LEU A 74 4.48 14.75 -18.59
CA LEU A 74 3.15 14.15 -18.36
C LEU A 74 3.22 12.65 -18.03
N GLY A 75 4.13 11.92 -18.67
CA GLY A 75 4.37 10.50 -18.38
C GLY A 75 4.79 10.23 -16.93
N ASP A 76 5.52 11.17 -16.29
CA ASP A 76 5.86 11.05 -14.87
C ASP A 76 4.59 11.16 -13.99
N THR A 77 3.64 12.06 -14.34
CA THR A 77 2.37 12.21 -13.63
C THR A 77 1.51 10.96 -13.80
N ILE A 78 1.39 10.44 -15.01
CA ILE A 78 0.59 9.25 -15.32
C ILE A 78 1.16 8.03 -14.54
N SER A 79 2.48 7.84 -14.55
CA SER A 79 3.12 6.76 -13.80
C SER A 79 2.92 6.91 -12.30
N ALA A 80 3.07 8.11 -11.75
CA ALA A 80 2.83 8.39 -10.32
C ALA A 80 1.37 8.16 -9.93
N GLY A 81 0.42 8.39 -10.85
CA GLY A 81 -1.02 8.22 -10.64
C GLY A 81 -1.45 6.78 -10.33
N ILE A 82 -0.64 5.80 -10.71
CA ILE A 82 -0.83 4.38 -10.37
C ILE A 82 0.24 3.86 -9.40
N GLY A 83 1.01 4.74 -8.77
CA GLY A 83 2.04 4.36 -7.79
C GLY A 83 3.33 3.78 -8.40
N GLN A 84 3.58 4.03 -9.69
CA GLN A 84 4.77 3.59 -10.41
C GLN A 84 5.76 4.75 -10.62
N GLY A 85 6.77 4.54 -11.46
CA GLY A 85 7.78 5.55 -11.81
C GLY A 85 8.73 5.85 -10.64
N TYR A 86 8.77 7.11 -10.20
CA TYR A 86 9.64 7.52 -9.08
C TYR A 86 9.04 7.25 -7.69
N THR A 87 7.80 6.78 -7.62
CA THR A 87 7.10 6.52 -6.37
C THR A 87 7.70 5.32 -5.64
N THR A 88 8.14 5.51 -4.40
CA THR A 88 8.61 4.43 -3.52
C THR A 88 8.12 4.64 -2.11
N PHE A 89 7.49 3.63 -1.52
CA PHE A 89 6.97 3.68 -0.17
C PHE A 89 7.41 2.47 0.64
N THR A 90 7.49 2.66 1.96
CA THR A 90 7.77 1.56 2.87
C THR A 90 6.48 0.83 3.25
N PRO A 91 6.54 -0.46 3.61
CA PRO A 91 5.38 -1.18 4.15
C PRO A 91 4.73 -0.47 5.34
N VAL A 92 5.53 0.13 6.24
CA VAL A 92 5.01 0.85 7.40
C VAL A 92 4.24 2.11 6.98
N GLN A 93 4.69 2.85 5.96
CA GLN A 93 3.93 3.98 5.42
C GLN A 93 2.59 3.55 4.84
N LEU A 94 2.56 2.47 4.06
CA LEU A 94 1.31 1.93 3.50
C LEU A 94 0.36 1.43 4.59
N ALA A 95 0.85 0.73 5.60
CA ALA A 95 0.04 0.28 6.73
C ALA A 95 -0.52 1.48 7.52
N HIS A 96 0.30 2.51 7.77
CA HIS A 96 -0.09 3.72 8.46
C HIS A 96 -1.14 4.53 7.68
N ALA A 97 -0.96 4.73 6.38
CA ALA A 97 -1.93 5.39 5.51
C ALA A 97 -3.26 4.60 5.45
N THR A 98 -3.18 3.26 5.37
CA THR A 98 -4.35 2.37 5.41
C THR A 98 -5.09 2.51 6.74
N ALA A 99 -4.37 2.52 7.86
CA ALA A 99 -4.94 2.74 9.20
C ALA A 99 -5.63 4.12 9.30
N THR A 100 -5.00 5.16 8.76
CA THR A 100 -5.55 6.52 8.76
C THR A 100 -6.87 6.58 7.98
N ILE A 101 -6.95 5.99 6.78
CA ILE A 101 -8.18 5.92 5.98
C ILE A 101 -9.25 5.10 6.71
N ALA A 102 -8.89 3.94 7.25
CA ALA A 102 -9.80 3.06 7.99
C ALA A 102 -10.38 3.75 9.22
N ASN A 103 -9.58 4.58 9.89
CA ASN A 103 -9.93 5.33 11.10
C ASN A 103 -10.58 6.71 10.81
N GLY A 104 -11.24 6.87 9.68
CA GLY A 104 -11.96 8.10 9.35
C GLY A 104 -11.07 9.32 9.10
N GLY A 105 -9.82 9.12 8.69
CA GLY A 105 -8.88 10.19 8.36
C GLY A 105 -8.06 10.70 9.55
N VAL A 106 -8.19 10.10 10.73
CA VAL A 106 -7.39 10.45 11.91
C VAL A 106 -6.17 9.53 11.98
N ALA A 107 -4.99 10.13 11.94
CA ALA A 107 -3.71 9.44 12.03
C ALA A 107 -3.19 9.43 13.47
N PHE A 108 -2.61 8.30 13.87
CA PHE A 108 -1.87 8.16 15.12
C PHE A 108 -0.41 7.87 14.82
N ARG A 109 0.50 8.37 15.65
CA ARG A 109 1.91 8.03 15.52
C ARG A 109 2.10 6.53 15.82
N PRO A 110 2.66 5.74 14.90
CA PRO A 110 2.96 4.34 15.17
C PRO A 110 4.08 4.25 16.21
N HIS A 111 4.02 3.23 17.09
CA HIS A 111 5.03 2.97 18.10
C HIS A 111 5.07 1.48 18.45
N LEU A 112 6.25 0.98 18.82
CA LEU A 112 6.46 -0.39 19.31
C LEU A 112 6.43 -0.44 20.83
N VAL A 113 6.91 0.63 21.50
CA VAL A 113 6.93 0.71 22.95
C VAL A 113 5.52 0.91 23.48
N GLN A 114 5.00 -0.06 24.20
CA GLN A 114 3.67 0.00 24.81
C GLN A 114 3.70 0.71 26.16
N ARG A 115 4.75 0.44 26.96
CA ARG A 115 4.94 1.04 28.29
C ARG A 115 6.42 1.09 28.62
N VAL A 116 6.78 2.00 29.50
CA VAL A 116 8.09 2.10 30.11
C VAL A 116 7.94 1.87 31.62
N GLU A 117 8.79 1.02 32.20
CA GLU A 117 8.81 0.71 33.61
C GLU A 117 10.14 1.17 34.21
N ASP A 118 10.09 1.93 35.30
CA ASP A 118 11.27 2.35 36.03
C ASP A 118 11.84 1.17 36.82
N ALA A 119 13.13 0.83 36.59
CA ALA A 119 13.76 -0.33 37.16
C ALA A 119 13.98 -0.22 38.69
N GLY A 120 14.02 0.99 39.23
CA GLY A 120 14.22 1.24 40.67
C GLY A 120 12.94 1.27 41.48
N THR A 121 11.89 1.85 40.92
CA THR A 121 10.61 2.02 41.63
C THR A 121 9.55 1.01 41.20
N GLY A 122 9.69 0.35 40.05
CA GLY A 122 8.66 -0.51 39.46
C GLY A 122 7.47 0.26 38.91
N GLU A 123 7.51 1.59 38.88
CA GLU A 123 6.44 2.41 38.34
C GLU A 123 6.36 2.27 36.82
N ALA A 124 5.17 1.90 36.30
CA ALA A 124 4.95 1.71 34.88
C ALA A 124 4.12 2.84 34.27
N ARG A 125 4.61 3.45 33.19
CA ARG A 125 3.93 4.48 32.42
C ARG A 125 3.61 3.97 31.01
N ALA A 126 2.33 3.89 30.66
CA ALA A 126 1.92 3.57 29.29
C ALA A 126 2.22 4.74 28.33
N ILE A 127 2.55 4.42 27.08
CA ILE A 127 2.67 5.42 26.02
C ILE A 127 1.26 5.87 25.62
N ALA A 128 1.02 7.18 25.69
CA ALA A 128 -0.26 7.77 25.32
C ALA A 128 -0.54 7.60 23.81
N ARG A 129 -1.79 7.25 23.49
CA ARG A 129 -2.28 7.18 22.13
C ARG A 129 -2.96 8.49 21.77
N GLU A 130 -2.21 9.43 21.25
CA GLU A 130 -2.72 10.74 20.85
C GLU A 130 -2.78 10.84 19.32
N PRO A 131 -3.87 11.45 18.77
CA PRO A 131 -3.94 11.76 17.36
C PRO A 131 -2.76 12.65 16.94
N ALA A 132 -2.05 12.25 15.89
CA ALA A 132 -0.95 13.02 15.35
C ALA A 132 -1.45 14.14 14.42
N TYR A 133 -2.43 13.82 13.58
CA TYR A 133 -3.08 14.76 12.66
C TYR A 133 -4.39 14.18 12.11
N SER A 134 -5.18 15.05 11.46
CA SER A 134 -6.34 14.65 10.67
C SER A 134 -6.16 15.09 9.22
N LEU A 135 -6.62 14.28 8.28
CA LEU A 135 -6.52 14.56 6.84
C LEU A 135 -7.36 15.77 6.38
N GLY A 136 -8.35 16.21 7.16
CA GLY A 136 -9.28 17.26 6.75
C GLY A 136 -10.14 16.91 5.53
N VAL A 137 -10.21 15.63 5.16
CA VAL A 137 -11.06 15.13 4.07
C VAL A 137 -12.49 14.98 4.56
N LYS A 138 -13.46 15.31 3.72
CA LYS A 138 -14.88 15.15 4.05
C LYS A 138 -15.19 13.67 4.33
N PRO A 139 -15.96 13.37 5.40
CA PRO A 139 -16.30 11.99 5.78
C PRO A 139 -16.91 11.19 4.63
N GLU A 140 -17.79 11.80 3.83
CA GLU A 140 -18.42 11.14 2.69
C GLU A 140 -17.43 10.69 1.61
N HIS A 141 -16.32 11.41 1.42
CA HIS A 141 -15.28 10.99 0.47
C HIS A 141 -14.50 9.79 1.00
N LEU A 142 -14.17 9.78 2.29
CA LEU A 142 -13.52 8.64 2.93
C LEU A 142 -14.41 7.40 2.91
N GLU A 143 -15.71 7.58 3.12
CA GLU A 143 -16.67 6.48 3.08
C GLU A 143 -16.74 5.84 1.68
N VAL A 144 -16.75 6.65 0.61
CA VAL A 144 -16.71 6.13 -0.77
C VAL A 144 -15.47 5.27 -1.00
N ILE A 145 -14.29 5.71 -0.51
CA ILE A 145 -13.04 4.94 -0.63
C ILE A 145 -13.11 3.67 0.21
N ARG A 146 -13.54 3.76 1.48
CA ARG A 146 -13.65 2.60 2.37
C ARG A 146 -14.60 1.54 1.80
N ASN A 147 -15.74 1.96 1.28
CA ASN A 147 -16.71 1.07 0.62
C ASN A 147 -16.12 0.42 -0.64
N ALA A 148 -15.37 1.17 -1.46
CA ALA A 148 -14.68 0.61 -2.61
C ALA A 148 -13.64 -0.45 -2.20
N LEU A 149 -12.86 -0.20 -1.15
CA LEU A 149 -11.89 -1.18 -0.62
C LEU A 149 -12.58 -2.45 -0.08
N VAL A 150 -13.77 -2.33 0.51
CA VAL A 150 -14.57 -3.49 0.93
C VAL A 150 -15.02 -4.31 -0.28
N LEU A 151 -15.47 -3.65 -1.34
CA LEU A 151 -15.88 -4.31 -2.58
C LEU A 151 -14.70 -5.01 -3.28
N VAL A 152 -13.47 -4.51 -3.18
CA VAL A 152 -12.28 -5.22 -3.69
C VAL A 152 -12.17 -6.63 -3.08
N ASN A 153 -12.40 -6.77 -1.77
CA ASN A 153 -12.33 -8.06 -1.08
C ASN A 153 -13.58 -8.93 -1.28
N ARG A 154 -14.72 -8.33 -1.65
CA ARG A 154 -15.98 -9.07 -1.86
C ARG A 154 -16.12 -9.60 -3.28
N GLU A 155 -15.86 -8.77 -4.28
CA GLU A 155 -16.15 -9.03 -5.69
C GLU A 155 -15.05 -8.57 -6.65
N GLY A 156 -13.97 -7.95 -6.12
CA GLY A 156 -12.87 -7.41 -6.91
C GLY A 156 -11.66 -8.33 -6.96
N THR A 157 -10.49 -7.74 -7.18
CA THR A 157 -9.23 -8.44 -7.45
C THR A 157 -8.77 -9.39 -6.35
N SER A 158 -9.22 -9.21 -5.10
CA SER A 158 -8.87 -10.08 -3.95
C SER A 158 -10.02 -10.96 -3.47
N ALA A 159 -11.16 -11.01 -4.18
CA ALA A 159 -12.34 -11.75 -3.75
C ALA A 159 -12.07 -13.24 -3.45
N THR A 160 -11.21 -13.88 -4.25
CA THR A 160 -10.85 -15.29 -4.06
C THR A 160 -10.13 -15.51 -2.72
N ALA A 161 -9.18 -14.64 -2.34
CA ALA A 161 -8.45 -14.75 -1.08
C ALA A 161 -9.35 -14.51 0.15
N PHE A 162 -10.37 -13.67 0.02
CA PHE A 162 -11.27 -13.31 1.13
C PHE A 162 -12.58 -14.09 1.16
N ARG A 163 -12.80 -15.02 0.24
CA ARG A 163 -13.99 -15.88 0.23
C ARG A 163 -14.12 -16.65 1.56
N GLY A 164 -15.32 -16.61 2.15
CA GLY A 164 -15.61 -17.28 3.41
C GLY A 164 -14.96 -16.65 4.65
N ALA A 165 -14.49 -15.39 4.58
CA ALA A 165 -14.06 -14.67 5.78
C ALA A 165 -15.24 -14.49 6.74
N ALA A 166 -15.02 -14.70 8.04
CA ALA A 166 -16.02 -14.50 9.09
C ALA A 166 -16.19 -13.03 9.51
N TYR A 167 -15.49 -12.12 8.83
CA TYR A 167 -15.52 -10.67 9.05
C TYR A 167 -15.53 -9.95 7.70
N VAL A 168 -16.00 -8.71 7.71
CA VAL A 168 -15.88 -7.82 6.55
C VAL A 168 -14.55 -7.08 6.64
N SER A 169 -13.80 -7.02 5.54
CA SER A 169 -12.52 -6.31 5.45
C SER A 169 -12.47 -5.45 4.20
N GLY A 170 -11.71 -4.38 4.27
CA GLY A 170 -11.31 -3.60 3.09
C GLY A 170 -9.87 -3.91 2.71
N GLY A 171 -9.54 -3.84 1.42
CA GLY A 171 -8.18 -4.07 0.95
C GLY A 171 -7.95 -3.61 -0.48
N LYS A 172 -6.70 -3.65 -0.93
CA LYS A 172 -6.33 -3.36 -2.32
C LYS A 172 -5.07 -4.11 -2.69
N THR A 173 -5.09 -4.75 -3.85
CA THR A 173 -3.92 -5.36 -4.49
C THR A 173 -3.03 -4.29 -5.10
N GLY A 174 -1.73 -4.53 -5.13
CA GLY A 174 -0.75 -3.75 -5.85
C GLY A 174 0.28 -4.66 -6.51
N THR A 175 0.86 -4.18 -7.60
CA THR A 175 1.97 -4.84 -8.30
C THR A 175 2.98 -3.77 -8.66
N ALA A 176 4.17 -3.84 -8.07
CA ALA A 176 5.23 -2.87 -8.34
C ALA A 176 6.21 -3.44 -9.36
N GLN A 177 6.32 -2.78 -10.51
CA GLN A 177 7.21 -3.21 -11.59
C GLN A 177 8.68 -3.08 -11.18
N VAL A 178 9.47 -4.15 -11.40
CA VAL A 178 10.90 -4.18 -11.14
C VAL A 178 11.68 -3.71 -12.35
N PHE A 179 11.19 -3.99 -13.58
CA PHE A 179 11.84 -3.55 -14.81
C PHE A 179 10.82 -3.25 -15.93
N SER A 180 11.26 -2.50 -16.95
CA SER A 180 10.40 -2.16 -18.09
C SER A 180 10.51 -3.22 -19.19
N LEU A 181 9.37 -3.73 -19.64
CA LEU A 181 9.25 -4.75 -20.68
C LEU A 181 9.39 -4.22 -22.11
N LYS A 182 9.64 -2.93 -22.32
CA LYS A 182 9.78 -2.29 -23.64
C LYS A 182 8.67 -2.64 -24.64
N GLY A 183 7.44 -2.83 -24.14
CA GLY A 183 6.26 -3.14 -24.97
C GLY A 183 5.91 -4.63 -25.10
N GLU A 184 6.63 -5.54 -24.45
CA GLU A 184 6.23 -6.94 -24.36
C GLU A 184 5.24 -7.18 -23.22
N GLU A 185 4.36 -8.17 -23.38
CA GLU A 185 3.41 -8.56 -22.35
C GLU A 185 4.14 -9.22 -21.16
N TYR A 186 3.84 -8.78 -19.93
CA TYR A 186 4.39 -9.36 -18.72
C TYR A 186 3.83 -10.76 -18.49
N ARG A 187 4.72 -11.76 -18.45
CA ARG A 187 4.39 -13.15 -18.12
C ARG A 187 5.36 -13.63 -17.05
N ALA A 188 4.90 -13.68 -15.78
CA ALA A 188 5.75 -13.98 -14.62
C ALA A 188 6.58 -15.27 -14.79
N HIS A 189 6.02 -16.32 -15.42
CA HIS A 189 6.71 -17.60 -15.66
C HIS A 189 7.84 -17.51 -16.71
N LYS A 190 7.87 -16.46 -17.54
CA LYS A 190 8.91 -16.23 -18.56
C LYS A 190 10.00 -15.27 -18.08
N VAL A 191 9.83 -14.67 -16.91
CA VAL A 191 10.72 -13.68 -16.32
C VAL A 191 11.57 -14.35 -15.25
N ASP A 192 12.88 -14.07 -15.23
CA ASP A 192 13.78 -14.50 -14.15
C ASP A 192 13.16 -14.08 -12.79
N GLU A 193 13.18 -14.97 -11.81
CA GLU A 193 12.54 -14.73 -10.51
C GLU A 193 12.95 -13.39 -9.89
N ARG A 194 14.22 -12.99 -10.02
CA ARG A 194 14.76 -11.73 -9.51
C ARG A 194 14.23 -10.48 -10.24
N LEU A 195 13.61 -10.65 -11.39
CA LEU A 195 13.04 -9.58 -12.21
C LEU A 195 11.51 -9.57 -12.16
N ARG A 196 10.88 -10.53 -11.45
CA ARG A 196 9.44 -10.52 -11.27
C ARG A 196 9.01 -9.31 -10.45
N ASP A 197 7.82 -8.84 -10.74
CA ASP A 197 7.21 -7.73 -10.03
C ASP A 197 7.03 -8.05 -8.55
N HIS A 198 7.06 -7.01 -7.71
CA HIS A 198 6.75 -7.16 -6.29
C HIS A 198 5.25 -7.15 -6.06
N ALA A 199 4.77 -8.18 -5.37
CA ALA A 199 3.36 -8.29 -5.00
C ALA A 199 3.06 -7.52 -3.72
N TRP A 200 2.04 -6.64 -3.77
CA TRP A 200 1.59 -5.85 -2.65
C TRP A 200 0.12 -6.11 -2.30
N PHE A 201 -0.18 -5.99 -1.04
CA PHE A 201 -1.55 -5.94 -0.56
C PHE A 201 -1.66 -5.09 0.70
N ILE A 202 -2.65 -4.20 0.72
CA ILE A 202 -3.04 -3.47 1.93
C ILE A 202 -4.41 -3.95 2.39
N ALA A 203 -4.63 -4.01 3.71
CA ALA A 203 -5.93 -4.35 4.26
C ALA A 203 -6.18 -3.72 5.62
N TYR A 204 -7.46 -3.63 5.97
CA TYR A 204 -7.92 -3.33 7.32
C TYR A 204 -9.15 -4.16 7.66
N ALA A 205 -9.35 -4.45 8.93
CA ALA A 205 -10.49 -5.23 9.43
C ALA A 205 -10.74 -5.03 10.94
N PRO A 206 -12.01 -5.26 11.42
CA PRO A 206 -13.25 -5.31 10.64
C PRO A 206 -13.53 -3.98 9.94
N ALA A 207 -14.35 -3.98 8.86
CA ALA A 207 -14.57 -2.76 8.07
C ALA A 207 -15.40 -1.69 8.79
N ASP A 208 -16.30 -2.10 9.66
CA ASP A 208 -17.18 -1.23 10.46
C ASP A 208 -16.46 -0.64 11.67
N GLN A 209 -15.68 -1.45 12.39
CA GLN A 209 -14.88 -1.06 13.55
C GLN A 209 -13.43 -1.54 13.40
N PRO A 210 -12.60 -0.85 12.62
CA PRO A 210 -11.24 -1.28 12.32
C PRO A 210 -10.39 -1.47 13.57
N ARG A 211 -9.80 -2.66 13.71
CA ARG A 211 -8.91 -3.03 14.82
C ARG A 211 -7.48 -3.28 14.38
N ILE A 212 -7.30 -3.57 13.10
CA ILE A 212 -5.99 -3.82 12.48
C ILE A 212 -5.97 -3.26 11.07
N ALA A 213 -4.85 -2.66 10.71
CA ALA A 213 -4.48 -2.36 9.33
C ALA A 213 -3.08 -2.95 9.07
N LEU A 214 -2.84 -3.40 7.85
CA LEU A 214 -1.59 -4.03 7.46
C LEU A 214 -1.23 -3.72 6.01
N ALA A 215 0.05 -3.86 5.71
CA ALA A 215 0.58 -3.94 4.35
C ALA A 215 1.48 -5.17 4.24
N VAL A 216 1.31 -5.91 3.17
CA VAL A 216 2.11 -7.10 2.84
C VAL A 216 2.87 -6.84 1.56
N LEU A 217 4.17 -7.06 1.60
CA LEU A 217 5.06 -7.10 0.44
C LEU A 217 5.61 -8.52 0.29
N VAL A 218 5.50 -9.05 -0.93
CA VAL A 218 6.22 -10.25 -1.33
C VAL A 218 7.14 -9.86 -2.49
N GLU A 219 8.43 -9.76 -2.19
CA GLU A 219 9.42 -9.40 -3.18
C GLU A 219 9.44 -10.46 -4.30
N ASN A 220 9.43 -10.00 -5.55
CA ASN A 220 9.41 -10.84 -6.74
C ASN A 220 8.26 -11.89 -6.77
N GLY A 221 7.19 -11.61 -6.01
CA GLY A 221 6.03 -12.49 -5.87
C GLY A 221 5.02 -12.42 -7.02
N GLY A 222 5.23 -11.54 -7.99
CA GLY A 222 4.31 -11.34 -9.11
C GLY A 222 3.05 -10.58 -8.71
N PHE A 223 1.89 -11.16 -8.88
CA PHE A 223 0.61 -10.47 -8.65
C PHE A 223 0.19 -10.42 -7.17
N GLY A 224 -0.20 -9.23 -6.71
CA GLY A 224 -0.63 -9.00 -5.32
C GLY A 224 -1.81 -9.87 -4.88
N ALA A 225 -2.75 -10.15 -5.78
CA ALA A 225 -3.91 -11.00 -5.52
C ALA A 225 -3.53 -12.45 -5.20
N GLN A 226 -2.46 -12.96 -5.82
CA GLN A 226 -2.03 -14.36 -5.72
C GLN A 226 -1.03 -14.57 -4.59
N ALA A 227 -0.09 -13.65 -4.38
CA ALA A 227 0.99 -13.81 -3.40
C ALA A 227 0.70 -13.06 -2.08
N ALA A 228 0.33 -11.78 -2.12
CA ALA A 228 0.24 -10.97 -0.92
C ALA A 228 -1.14 -11.03 -0.22
N ALA A 229 -2.25 -11.10 -0.98
CA ALA A 229 -3.59 -11.13 -0.40
C ALA A 229 -3.88 -12.36 0.47
N PRO A 230 -3.45 -13.60 0.12
CA PRO A 230 -3.63 -14.78 0.98
C PRO A 230 -2.86 -14.65 2.31
N ILE A 231 -1.67 -14.05 2.29
CA ILE A 231 -0.88 -13.80 3.51
C ILE A 231 -1.63 -12.81 4.41
N ALA A 232 -2.12 -11.70 3.83
CA ALA A 232 -2.92 -10.72 4.55
C ALA A 232 -4.15 -11.36 5.19
N ARG A 233 -4.87 -12.24 4.47
CA ARG A 233 -6.00 -12.99 4.99
C ARG A 233 -5.59 -13.85 6.19
N THR A 234 -4.50 -14.57 6.12
CA THR A 234 -3.98 -15.40 7.22
C THR A 234 -3.66 -14.57 8.46
N VAL A 235 -3.02 -13.41 8.30
CA VAL A 235 -2.73 -12.49 9.41
C VAL A 235 -4.01 -11.98 10.06
N LEU A 236 -5.01 -11.58 9.26
CA LEU A 236 -6.30 -11.11 9.78
C LEU A 236 -7.06 -12.21 10.50
N ASP A 237 -7.09 -13.44 9.97
CA ASP A 237 -7.71 -14.60 10.61
C ASP A 237 -7.05 -14.93 11.96
N TYR A 238 -5.72 -14.84 12.03
CA TYR A 238 -5.00 -15.02 13.29
C TYR A 238 -5.36 -13.93 14.30
N PHE A 239 -5.27 -12.68 13.89
CA PHE A 239 -5.49 -11.54 14.79
C PHE A 239 -6.94 -11.43 15.30
N LEU A 240 -7.92 -11.66 14.43
CA LEU A 240 -9.33 -11.45 14.75
C LEU A 240 -10.00 -12.69 15.34
N LEU A 241 -9.58 -13.89 14.91
CA LEU A 241 -10.25 -15.15 15.22
C LEU A 241 -9.38 -16.14 16.01
N GLY A 242 -8.11 -15.80 16.28
CA GLY A 242 -7.16 -16.71 16.93
C GLY A 242 -6.79 -17.94 16.08
N LYS A 243 -7.13 -17.96 14.79
CA LYS A 243 -6.83 -19.09 13.91
C LYS A 243 -5.34 -19.11 13.59
N LYS A 244 -4.64 -20.18 13.94
CA LYS A 244 -3.27 -20.38 13.49
C LYS A 244 -3.24 -20.62 11.98
N ALA A 245 -2.20 -20.09 11.31
CA ALA A 245 -1.93 -20.46 9.92
C ALA A 245 -1.84 -22.00 9.82
N ALA A 246 -2.47 -22.59 8.82
CA ALA A 246 -2.11 -23.92 8.41
C ALA A 246 -0.63 -23.88 8.06
N GLY A 247 0.18 -24.77 8.65
CA GLY A 247 1.59 -24.89 8.28
C GLY A 247 1.72 -25.01 6.76
N PRO A 248 2.88 -24.70 6.18
CA PRO A 248 3.09 -24.89 4.75
C PRO A 248 2.69 -26.33 4.44
N ALA A 249 1.76 -26.49 3.48
CA ALA A 249 1.46 -27.81 2.96
C ALA A 249 2.78 -28.35 2.38
N ALA A 250 3.39 -29.33 3.06
CA ALA A 250 4.46 -30.10 2.47
C ALA A 250 3.87 -30.64 1.16
N ASP A 251 4.51 -30.32 0.02
CA ASP A 251 4.13 -30.81 -1.30
C ASP A 251 2.90 -30.14 -2.00
N ALA A 252 2.79 -28.84 -2.00
CA ALA A 252 2.00 -28.20 -3.05
C ALA A 252 2.90 -27.98 -4.28
N PRO A 253 2.62 -28.62 -5.44
CA PRO A 253 3.35 -28.32 -6.67
C PRO A 253 3.16 -26.84 -7.04
N PRO A 254 4.12 -26.23 -7.75
CA PRO A 254 3.96 -24.85 -8.23
C PRO A 254 2.64 -24.77 -9.01
N ARG A 255 1.76 -23.87 -8.61
CA ARG A 255 0.51 -23.64 -9.32
C ARG A 255 0.86 -22.99 -10.65
N ASP A 256 0.77 -23.80 -11.71
CA ASP A 256 0.80 -23.29 -13.07
C ASP A 256 -0.33 -22.26 -13.19
N GLY A 257 0.06 -21.04 -13.55
CA GLY A 257 -0.87 -19.93 -13.65
C GLY A 257 -1.89 -20.20 -14.74
N GLU A 258 -3.15 -20.36 -14.35
CA GLU A 258 -4.25 -20.21 -15.29
C GLU A 258 -4.25 -18.75 -15.79
N ASP A 259 -4.06 -18.65 -17.09
CA ASP A 259 -4.16 -17.48 -17.93
C ASP A 259 -5.55 -16.86 -17.74
N GLN A 260 -5.68 -15.79 -16.95
CA GLN A 260 -6.84 -14.92 -16.97
C GLN A 260 -6.39 -13.59 -17.55
N SER A 261 -6.38 -13.57 -18.88
CA SER A 261 -6.50 -12.36 -19.65
C SER A 261 -7.85 -11.72 -19.37
N ASP A 262 -7.84 -10.50 -18.79
CA ASP A 262 -8.78 -9.42 -19.10
C ASP A 262 -8.11 -8.07 -18.90
#